data_b52d6b7b434ac94223337ab2a4e051e7
#
_entry.id   b52d6b7b434ac94223337ab2a4e051e7
#
_cell.length_a   1.000
_cell.length_b   1.000
_cell.length_c   1.000
_cell.angle_alpha   90.00
_cell.angle_beta   90.00
_cell.angle_gamma   90.00
#
_symmetry.space_group_name_H-M   'P 1'
#
loop_
_entity.id
_entity.type
_entity.pdbx_description
1 polymer ?
#
loop_
_entity_poly.entity_id
_entity_poly.type
_entity_poly.pdbx_seq_one_letter_code
_entity_poly.pdbx_strand_id
1 'polypeptide(L)'
;MQLIFWYNIAALYPVIALGLPFGGPSIALGSANVLITPLVAALLGLSLNEAAYMAEIIRGGISSIDPGQRDAGRAIGMKPGLMMTRVILPQAMRVVLPPTGNQVISMLKGTSLVSVLAISDLLHSAQTVYALNYKTIPLLLVACIWYLAMTTVLTFFQGKLEERYGRGFQPRKLDKRSGSAGTAAALAASAPDPVVEAEIERKDLA
;
A
#
# COMPACT_ATOMS: atom_id res chain seq x y z
N MET A 1 -1.94 12.37 -10.46
CA MET A 1 -2.62 13.61 -9.99
C MET A 1 -1.81 14.40 -8.98
N GLN A 2 -1.28 13.79 -7.90
CA GLN A 2 -0.48 14.51 -6.87
C GLN A 2 0.75 15.25 -7.43
N LEU A 3 1.52 14.65 -8.35
CA LEU A 3 2.70 15.27 -8.94
C LEU A 3 2.36 16.58 -9.67
N ILE A 4 1.30 16.55 -10.49
CA ILE A 4 0.84 17.72 -11.24
C ILE A 4 0.28 18.78 -10.26
N PHE A 5 -0.41 18.36 -9.20
CA PHE A 5 -0.90 19.26 -8.16
C PHE A 5 0.25 20.01 -7.49
N TRP A 6 1.26 19.30 -6.99
CA TRP A 6 2.40 19.93 -6.32
C TRP A 6 3.20 20.85 -7.23
N TYR A 7 3.35 20.47 -8.51
CA TYR A 7 4.05 21.31 -9.49
C TYR A 7 3.27 22.59 -9.83
N ASN A 8 1.94 22.49 -9.95
CA ASN A 8 1.10 23.64 -10.30
C ASN A 8 0.72 24.52 -9.09
N ILE A 9 1.01 24.11 -7.86
CA ILE A 9 0.71 24.92 -6.67
C ILE A 9 1.47 26.26 -6.71
N ALA A 10 2.66 26.27 -7.31
CA ALA A 10 3.44 27.47 -7.50
C ALA A 10 2.78 28.50 -8.45
N ALA A 11 1.96 28.04 -9.39
CA ALA A 11 1.20 28.93 -10.28
C ALA A 11 0.00 29.55 -9.57
N LEU A 12 -0.60 28.84 -8.61
CA LEU A 12 -1.72 29.32 -7.82
C LEU A 12 -1.28 30.25 -6.68
N TYR A 13 -0.12 29.98 -6.09
CA TYR A 13 0.42 30.74 -4.95
C TYR A 13 1.85 31.19 -5.26
N PRO A 14 2.03 32.36 -5.91
CA PRO A 14 3.34 32.82 -6.35
C PRO A 14 4.32 33.11 -5.19
N VAL A 15 3.80 33.35 -3.98
CA VAL A 15 4.61 33.58 -2.77
C VAL A 15 4.16 32.66 -1.66
N ILE A 16 5.08 31.90 -1.11
CA ILE A 16 4.84 31.10 0.10
C ILE A 16 5.21 31.96 1.31
N ALA A 17 4.23 32.33 2.09
CA ALA A 17 4.42 33.09 3.33
C ALA A 17 3.87 32.29 4.51
N LEU A 18 4.63 32.22 5.59
CA LEU A 18 4.16 31.71 6.87
C LEU A 18 3.64 32.88 7.68
N GLY A 19 2.34 32.90 7.94
CA GLY A 19 1.71 33.99 8.69
C GLY A 19 0.56 33.48 9.54
N LEU A 20 0.17 34.27 10.53
CA LEU A 20 -1.01 33.99 11.33
C LEU A 20 -2.28 34.23 10.45
N PRO A 21 -3.24 33.29 10.44
CA PRO A 21 -4.51 33.49 9.79
C PRO A 21 -5.18 34.74 10.47
N PHE A 22 -5.76 35.64 9.71
CA PHE A 22 -6.41 36.89 10.15
C PHE A 22 -5.53 38.15 10.18
N GLY A 23 -4.47 38.26 9.34
CA GLY A 23 -3.77 39.51 9.10
C GLY A 23 -2.64 39.86 10.06
N GLY A 24 -2.06 38.85 10.72
CA GLY A 24 -0.86 38.99 11.54
C GLY A 24 0.43 39.09 10.72
N PRO A 25 1.59 39.32 11.36
CA PRO A 25 2.88 39.40 10.66
C PRO A 25 3.15 38.11 9.88
N SER A 26 3.44 38.25 8.59
CA SER A 26 3.80 37.14 7.71
C SER A 26 5.26 37.22 7.33
N ILE A 27 5.97 36.09 7.45
CA ILE A 27 7.33 35.95 6.96
C ILE A 27 7.26 35.31 5.57
N ALA A 28 7.61 36.07 4.53
CA ALA A 28 7.70 35.52 3.18
C ALA A 28 8.90 34.58 3.10
N LEU A 29 8.65 33.31 2.85
CA LEU A 29 9.70 32.27 2.67
C LEU A 29 10.37 32.36 1.30
N GLY A 30 9.75 33.04 0.34
CA GLY A 30 10.23 33.23 -1.02
C GLY A 30 9.20 32.95 -2.09
N SER A 31 9.59 33.05 -3.36
CA SER A 31 8.71 32.70 -4.46
C SER A 31 8.51 31.19 -4.53
N ALA A 32 7.28 30.75 -4.68
CA ALA A 32 6.92 29.33 -4.77
C ALA A 32 7.67 28.60 -5.92
N ASN A 33 7.92 29.29 -7.03
CA ASN A 33 8.68 28.77 -8.17
C ASN A 33 10.15 28.43 -7.86
N VAL A 34 10.75 29.11 -6.89
CA VAL A 34 12.13 28.84 -6.44
C VAL A 34 12.14 27.68 -5.46
N LEU A 35 11.15 27.60 -4.59
CA LEU A 35 11.05 26.56 -3.56
C LEU A 35 10.53 25.24 -4.10
N ILE A 36 9.54 25.28 -5.00
CA ILE A 36 8.90 24.09 -5.58
C ILE A 36 9.43 23.85 -7.00
N THR A 37 10.69 23.42 -7.08
CA THR A 37 11.26 22.94 -8.34
C THR A 37 10.58 21.63 -8.77
N PRO A 38 10.66 21.24 -10.07
CA PRO A 38 10.14 19.95 -10.54
C PRO A 38 10.60 18.77 -9.69
N LEU A 39 11.86 18.78 -9.27
CA LEU A 39 12.42 17.74 -8.40
C LEU A 39 11.77 17.70 -7.02
N VAL A 40 11.58 18.87 -6.40
CA VAL A 40 10.91 18.97 -5.09
C VAL A 40 9.45 18.51 -5.20
N ALA A 41 8.74 18.91 -6.25
CA ALA A 41 7.36 18.47 -6.51
C ALA A 41 7.27 16.95 -6.69
N ALA A 42 8.23 16.36 -7.42
CA ALA A 42 8.32 14.92 -7.60
C ALA A 42 8.58 14.19 -6.28
N LEU A 43 9.54 14.66 -5.50
CA LEU A 43 9.86 14.08 -4.19
C LEU A 43 8.67 14.17 -3.23
N LEU A 44 8.03 15.33 -3.12
CA LEU A 44 6.85 15.49 -2.26
C LEU A 44 5.70 14.59 -2.69
N GLY A 45 5.38 14.57 -3.99
CA GLY A 45 4.28 13.78 -4.51
C GLY A 45 4.49 12.28 -4.32
N LEU A 46 5.67 11.76 -4.64
CA LEU A 46 5.99 10.35 -4.47
C LEU A 46 6.14 9.97 -2.99
N SER A 47 6.85 10.78 -2.20
CA SER A 47 7.10 10.47 -0.79
C SER A 47 5.84 10.48 0.05
N LEU A 48 4.95 11.47 -0.12
CA LEU A 48 3.69 11.53 0.62
C LEU A 48 2.75 10.38 0.25
N ASN A 49 2.71 10.03 -1.03
CA ASN A 49 1.94 8.88 -1.49
C ASN A 49 2.47 7.59 -0.87
N GLU A 50 3.77 7.40 -0.90
CA GLU A 50 4.43 6.20 -0.37
C GLU A 50 4.29 6.13 1.16
N ALA A 51 4.43 7.25 1.86
CA ALA A 51 4.25 7.32 3.31
C ALA A 51 2.83 6.87 3.74
N ALA A 52 1.80 7.24 2.98
CA ALA A 52 0.44 6.82 3.25
C ALA A 52 0.27 5.30 3.10
N TYR A 53 0.78 4.70 2.02
CA TYR A 53 0.73 3.26 1.82
C TYR A 53 1.54 2.50 2.87
N MET A 54 2.74 2.97 3.19
CA MET A 54 3.58 2.35 4.22
C MET A 54 2.95 2.42 5.61
N ALA A 55 2.29 3.53 5.94
CA ALA A 55 1.56 3.67 7.20
C ALA A 55 0.44 2.61 7.33
N GLU A 56 -0.33 2.37 6.24
CA GLU A 56 -1.36 1.35 6.22
C GLU A 56 -0.79 -0.08 6.31
N ILE A 57 0.30 -0.37 5.62
CA ILE A 57 0.98 -1.68 5.69
C ILE A 57 1.45 -1.94 7.13
N ILE A 58 2.10 -0.97 7.76
CA ILE A 58 2.59 -1.09 9.15
C ILE A 58 1.41 -1.24 10.12
N ARG A 59 0.37 -0.42 9.96
CA ARG A 59 -0.84 -0.50 10.78
C ARG A 59 -1.50 -1.87 10.67
N GLY A 60 -1.67 -2.36 9.44
CA GLY A 60 -2.22 -3.70 9.16
C GLY A 60 -1.37 -4.81 9.79
N GLY A 61 -0.05 -4.73 9.65
CA GLY A 61 0.86 -5.71 10.24
C GLY A 61 0.83 -5.76 11.76
N ILE A 62 0.73 -4.60 12.43
CA ILE A 62 0.59 -4.54 13.90
C ILE A 62 -0.79 -5.05 14.35
N SER A 63 -1.83 -4.74 13.58
CA SER A 63 -3.21 -5.15 13.89
C SER A 63 -3.46 -6.63 13.63
N SER A 64 -2.68 -7.28 12.78
CA SER A 64 -2.80 -8.72 12.50
C SER A 64 -2.29 -9.63 13.62
N ILE A 65 -1.59 -9.06 14.62
CA ILE A 65 -1.07 -9.83 15.75
C ILE A 65 -2.20 -10.13 16.73
N ASP A 66 -2.29 -11.41 17.12
CA ASP A 66 -3.32 -11.90 18.04
C ASP A 66 -3.37 -11.04 19.32
N PRO A 67 -4.55 -10.49 19.67
CA PRO A 67 -4.75 -9.74 20.91
C PRO A 67 -4.31 -10.51 22.16
N GLY A 68 -4.45 -11.83 22.16
CA GLY A 68 -3.99 -12.71 23.25
C GLY A 68 -2.50 -12.57 23.56
N GLN A 69 -1.66 -12.20 22.59
CA GLN A 69 -0.24 -11.91 22.84
C GLN A 69 -0.05 -10.68 23.73
N ARG A 70 -0.92 -9.69 23.58
CA ARG A 70 -0.91 -8.47 24.42
C ARG A 70 -1.43 -8.78 25.83
N ASP A 71 -2.47 -9.59 25.92
CA ASP A 71 -3.07 -9.95 27.20
C ASP A 71 -2.14 -10.87 28.00
N ALA A 72 -1.51 -11.84 27.36
CA ALA A 72 -0.47 -12.67 27.97
C ALA A 72 0.72 -11.84 28.49
N GLY A 73 1.20 -10.88 27.68
CA GLY A 73 2.26 -9.98 28.10
C GLY A 73 1.88 -9.12 29.31
N ARG A 74 0.65 -8.64 29.38
CA ARG A 74 0.12 -7.91 30.53
C ARG A 74 0.02 -8.80 31.78
N ALA A 75 -0.44 -10.04 31.62
CA ALA A 75 -0.59 -10.99 32.71
C ALA A 75 0.73 -11.30 33.44
N ILE A 76 1.85 -11.30 32.69
CA ILE A 76 3.20 -11.48 33.27
C ILE A 76 3.89 -10.17 33.66
N GLY A 77 3.16 -9.05 33.67
CA GLY A 77 3.67 -7.74 34.11
C GLY A 77 4.63 -7.03 33.12
N MET A 78 4.62 -7.38 31.82
CA MET A 78 5.47 -6.70 30.84
C MET A 78 5.07 -5.24 30.65
N LYS A 79 6.07 -4.34 30.67
CA LYS A 79 5.85 -2.94 30.28
C LYS A 79 5.44 -2.84 28.80
N PRO A 80 4.51 -1.92 28.44
CA PRO A 80 4.00 -1.80 27.06
C PRO A 80 5.11 -1.64 25.99
N GLY A 81 6.13 -0.85 26.28
CA GLY A 81 7.26 -0.65 25.36
C GLY A 81 8.10 -1.93 25.14
N LEU A 82 8.32 -2.71 26.21
CA LEU A 82 9.04 -3.97 26.13
C LEU A 82 8.24 -5.01 25.35
N MET A 83 6.93 -5.07 25.58
CA MET A 83 6.00 -5.92 24.84
C MET A 83 5.99 -5.58 23.36
N MET A 84 5.93 -4.29 23.03
CA MET A 84 5.96 -3.83 21.63
C MET A 84 7.25 -4.26 20.95
N THR A 85 8.41 -4.01 21.54
CA THR A 85 9.72 -4.26 20.91
C THR A 85 10.14 -5.72 20.87
N ARG A 86 9.79 -6.51 21.90
CA ARG A 86 10.24 -7.90 22.00
C ARG A 86 9.22 -8.95 21.54
N VAL A 87 7.92 -8.62 21.56
CA VAL A 87 6.86 -9.57 21.20
C VAL A 87 6.15 -9.18 19.91
N ILE A 88 5.58 -7.97 19.89
CA ILE A 88 4.70 -7.54 18.78
C ILE A 88 5.50 -7.21 17.55
N LEU A 89 6.51 -6.36 17.65
CA LEU A 89 7.27 -5.88 16.49
C LEU A 89 7.97 -7.00 15.70
N PRO A 90 8.63 -7.99 16.33
CA PRO A 90 9.24 -9.08 15.57
C PRO A 90 8.23 -9.96 14.82
N GLN A 91 7.03 -10.11 15.36
CA GLN A 91 5.94 -10.83 14.70
C GLN A 91 5.33 -9.99 13.57
N ALA A 92 5.04 -8.69 13.84
CA ALA A 92 4.50 -7.77 12.86
C ALA A 92 5.43 -7.59 11.65
N MET A 93 6.74 -7.55 11.85
CA MET A 93 7.73 -7.42 10.77
C MET A 93 7.62 -8.53 9.73
N ARG A 94 7.27 -9.75 10.13
CA ARG A 94 7.08 -10.87 9.20
C ARG A 94 5.87 -10.67 8.27
N VAL A 95 4.85 -9.97 8.76
CA VAL A 95 3.64 -9.62 7.99
C VAL A 95 3.85 -8.37 7.15
N VAL A 96 4.63 -7.40 7.67
CA VAL A 96 4.90 -6.11 7.01
C VAL A 96 5.92 -6.25 5.87
N LEU A 97 6.90 -7.13 5.99
CA LEU A 97 8.01 -7.21 5.03
C LEU A 97 7.57 -7.56 3.59
N PRO A 98 6.71 -8.57 3.35
CA PRO A 98 6.29 -8.91 2.00
C PRO A 98 5.57 -7.76 1.26
N PRO A 99 4.53 -7.12 1.83
CA PRO A 99 3.88 -6.00 1.15
C PRO A 99 4.80 -4.79 1.01
N THR A 100 5.73 -4.54 1.96
CA THR A 100 6.73 -3.47 1.83
C THR A 100 7.64 -3.69 0.61
N GLY A 101 8.11 -4.92 0.39
CA GLY A 101 8.90 -5.25 -0.78
C GLY A 101 8.14 -5.03 -2.09
N ASN A 102 6.88 -5.45 -2.15
CA ASN A 102 6.01 -5.19 -3.30
C ASN A 102 5.81 -3.69 -3.54
N GLN A 103 5.71 -2.90 -2.47
CA GLN A 103 5.56 -1.45 -2.56
C GLN A 103 6.82 -0.78 -3.14
N VAL A 104 8.00 -1.22 -2.74
CA VAL A 104 9.27 -0.74 -3.32
C VAL A 104 9.34 -1.02 -4.82
N ILE A 105 8.95 -2.22 -5.26
CA ILE A 105 8.91 -2.56 -6.69
C ILE A 105 7.86 -1.71 -7.44
N SER A 106 6.71 -1.47 -6.82
CA SER A 106 5.66 -0.60 -7.38
C SER A 106 6.15 0.84 -7.52
N MET A 107 6.85 1.35 -6.51
CA MET A 107 7.43 2.69 -6.52
C MET A 107 8.47 2.84 -7.63
N LEU A 108 9.34 1.85 -7.86
CA LEU A 108 10.30 1.87 -8.95
C LEU A 108 9.61 2.10 -10.31
N LYS A 109 8.51 1.41 -10.56
CA LYS A 109 7.72 1.61 -11.79
C LYS A 109 7.00 2.96 -11.78
N GLY A 110 6.53 3.40 -10.62
CA GLY A 110 5.86 4.68 -10.42
C GLY A 110 6.77 5.89 -10.68
N THR A 111 8.09 5.76 -10.55
CA THR A 111 9.03 6.84 -10.88
C THR A 111 8.96 7.26 -12.35
N SER A 112 8.52 6.38 -13.25
CA SER A 112 8.29 6.75 -14.65
C SER A 112 7.30 7.91 -14.84
N LEU A 113 6.38 8.13 -13.87
CA LEU A 113 5.46 9.27 -13.87
C LEU A 113 6.18 10.62 -13.72
N VAL A 114 7.40 10.62 -13.21
CA VAL A 114 8.21 11.82 -13.03
C VAL A 114 8.65 12.41 -14.38
N SER A 115 8.64 11.62 -15.45
CA SER A 115 8.88 12.07 -16.82
C SER A 115 7.91 13.19 -17.27
N VAL A 116 6.69 13.22 -16.69
CA VAL A 116 5.69 14.29 -16.94
C VAL A 116 6.18 15.67 -16.47
N LEU A 117 7.06 15.69 -15.45
CA LEU A 117 7.69 16.91 -14.94
C LEU A 117 9.00 17.26 -15.67
N ALA A 118 9.28 16.64 -16.82
CA ALA A 118 10.49 16.80 -17.61
C ALA A 118 11.79 16.56 -16.82
N ILE A 119 11.74 15.74 -15.78
CA ILE A 119 12.91 15.29 -15.04
C ILE A 119 13.56 14.16 -15.82
N SER A 120 14.89 14.23 -15.97
CA SER A 120 15.68 13.23 -16.71
C SER A 120 15.66 11.88 -15.99
N ASP A 121 14.63 11.09 -16.28
CA ASP A 121 14.46 9.69 -15.90
C ASP A 121 14.68 8.81 -17.15
N LEU A 122 14.69 7.49 -16.96
CA LEU A 122 14.82 6.52 -18.03
C LEU A 122 13.77 6.72 -19.14
N LEU A 123 12.50 6.91 -18.76
CA LEU A 123 11.42 7.14 -19.70
C LEU A 123 11.58 8.50 -20.40
N HIS A 124 11.90 9.56 -19.66
CA HIS A 124 12.11 10.90 -20.24
C HIS A 124 13.30 10.92 -21.21
N SER A 125 14.40 10.22 -20.88
CA SER A 125 15.55 10.08 -21.77
C SER A 125 15.16 9.36 -23.06
N ALA A 126 14.37 8.28 -22.99
CA ALA A 126 13.84 7.61 -24.18
C ALA A 126 12.93 8.55 -24.99
N GLN A 127 12.07 9.35 -24.32
CA GLN A 127 11.19 10.32 -24.97
C GLN A 127 11.97 11.38 -25.74
N THR A 128 13.02 11.94 -25.15
CA THR A 128 13.88 12.94 -25.79
C THR A 128 14.55 12.38 -27.03
N VAL A 129 15.06 11.14 -26.99
CA VAL A 129 15.71 10.50 -28.13
C VAL A 129 14.72 10.18 -29.25
N TYR A 130 13.53 9.62 -28.95
CA TYR A 130 12.58 9.30 -30.01
C TYR A 130 11.89 10.55 -30.61
N ALA A 131 11.82 11.66 -29.87
CA ALA A 131 11.35 12.93 -30.43
C ALA A 131 12.27 13.46 -31.56
N LEU A 132 13.58 13.13 -31.49
CA LEU A 132 14.56 13.53 -32.49
C LEU A 132 14.60 12.58 -33.72
N ASN A 133 14.49 11.28 -33.49
CA ASN A 133 14.71 10.26 -34.54
C ASN A 133 13.43 9.53 -35.00
N TYR A 134 12.26 9.85 -34.38
CA TYR A 134 10.93 9.29 -34.71
C TYR A 134 10.83 7.76 -34.51
N LYS A 135 11.80 7.13 -33.85
CA LYS A 135 11.80 5.69 -33.56
C LYS A 135 11.16 5.39 -32.18
N THR A 136 9.88 5.71 -32.03
CA THR A 136 9.16 5.60 -30.76
C THR A 136 9.10 4.17 -30.23
N ILE A 137 8.64 3.22 -31.06
CA ILE A 137 8.42 1.82 -30.62
C ILE A 137 9.72 1.15 -30.15
N PRO A 138 10.84 1.18 -30.91
CA PRO A 138 12.07 0.55 -30.44
C PRO A 138 12.60 1.12 -29.13
N LEU A 139 12.53 2.44 -28.93
CA LEU A 139 13.04 3.07 -27.72
C LEU A 139 12.17 2.82 -26.49
N LEU A 140 10.84 2.75 -26.67
CA LEU A 140 9.95 2.33 -25.59
C LEU A 140 10.16 0.86 -25.21
N LEU A 141 10.43 -0.02 -26.18
CA LEU A 141 10.79 -1.42 -25.89
C LEU A 141 12.09 -1.51 -25.09
N VAL A 142 13.09 -0.72 -25.41
CA VAL A 142 14.34 -0.66 -24.62
C VAL A 142 14.04 -0.21 -23.19
N ALA A 143 13.24 0.83 -22.99
CA ALA A 143 12.84 1.28 -21.66
C ALA A 143 12.09 0.18 -20.90
N CYS A 144 11.14 -0.52 -21.54
CA CYS A 144 10.43 -1.66 -20.95
C CYS A 144 11.38 -2.78 -20.51
N ILE A 145 12.37 -3.14 -21.34
CA ILE A 145 13.35 -4.18 -21.00
C ILE A 145 14.17 -3.77 -19.78
N TRP A 146 14.57 -2.50 -19.69
CA TRP A 146 15.29 -2.01 -18.51
C TRP A 146 14.44 -2.04 -17.24
N TYR A 147 13.17 -1.60 -17.30
CA TYR A 147 12.25 -1.71 -16.15
C TYR A 147 12.02 -3.17 -15.76
N LEU A 148 11.87 -4.06 -16.74
CA LEU A 148 11.72 -5.50 -16.49
C LEU A 148 12.97 -6.08 -15.81
N ALA A 149 14.16 -5.75 -16.30
CA ALA A 149 15.41 -6.20 -15.70
C ALA A 149 15.54 -5.73 -14.25
N MET A 150 15.32 -4.43 -13.99
CA MET A 150 15.38 -3.88 -12.63
C MET A 150 14.35 -4.49 -11.69
N THR A 151 13.10 -4.62 -12.14
CA THR A 151 12.05 -5.24 -11.31
C THR A 151 12.34 -6.70 -11.03
N THR A 152 12.89 -7.45 -11.99
CA THR A 152 13.28 -8.85 -11.79
C THR A 152 14.37 -8.99 -10.74
N VAL A 153 15.39 -8.14 -10.80
CA VAL A 153 16.48 -8.11 -9.80
C VAL A 153 15.91 -7.80 -8.41
N LEU A 154 15.07 -6.78 -8.28
CA LEU A 154 14.45 -6.44 -7.00
C LEU A 154 13.56 -7.56 -6.47
N THR A 155 12.75 -8.18 -7.32
CA THR A 155 11.88 -9.31 -6.94
C THR A 155 12.71 -10.49 -6.43
N PHE A 156 13.86 -10.77 -7.06
CA PHE A 156 14.77 -11.82 -6.60
C PHE A 156 15.33 -11.53 -5.19
N PHE A 157 15.75 -10.29 -4.94
CA PHE A 157 16.22 -9.87 -3.61
C PHE A 157 15.10 -9.91 -2.57
N GLN A 158 13.90 -9.48 -2.95
CA GLN A 158 12.72 -9.55 -2.09
C GLN A 158 12.40 -10.97 -1.69
N GLY A 159 12.37 -11.93 -2.65
CA GLY A 159 12.11 -13.34 -2.36
C GLY A 159 13.09 -13.92 -1.35
N LYS A 160 14.39 -13.62 -1.49
CA LYS A 160 15.39 -14.02 -0.49
C LYS A 160 15.16 -13.41 0.89
N LEU A 161 14.73 -12.15 0.93
CA LEU A 161 14.41 -11.47 2.18
C LEU A 161 13.20 -12.10 2.86
N GLU A 162 12.16 -12.38 2.09
CA GLU A 162 10.95 -13.06 2.56
C GLU A 162 11.24 -14.46 3.10
N GLU A 163 12.05 -15.24 2.40
CA GLU A 163 12.49 -16.56 2.88
C GLU A 163 13.23 -16.47 4.21
N ARG A 164 14.08 -15.47 4.38
CA ARG A 164 14.84 -15.28 5.61
C ARG A 164 13.98 -14.92 6.80
N TYR A 165 12.99 -14.05 6.61
CA TYR A 165 12.12 -13.54 7.69
C TYR A 165 10.82 -14.35 7.84
N GLY A 166 10.36 -15.02 6.78
CA GLY A 166 9.15 -15.85 6.77
C GLY A 166 9.33 -17.25 7.39
N ARG A 167 10.55 -17.70 7.63
CA ARG A 167 10.81 -19.01 8.25
C ARG A 167 10.18 -19.08 9.64
N GLY A 168 9.15 -19.92 9.77
CA GLY A 168 8.44 -20.18 11.05
C GLY A 168 7.03 -19.60 11.17
N PHE A 169 6.52 -18.90 10.16
CA PHE A 169 5.13 -18.49 10.10
C PHE A 169 4.40 -19.28 9.00
N GLN A 170 3.77 -20.38 9.37
CA GLN A 170 2.72 -20.96 8.54
C GLN A 170 1.42 -20.20 8.90
N PRO A 171 0.81 -19.47 7.96
CA PRO A 171 -0.53 -18.95 8.19
C PRO A 171 -1.41 -20.15 8.50
N ARG A 172 -2.11 -20.11 9.65
CA ARG A 172 -3.09 -21.13 10.03
C ARG A 172 -4.05 -21.26 8.85
N LYS A 173 -3.93 -22.34 8.09
CA LYS A 173 -4.92 -22.68 7.07
C LYS A 173 -6.23 -22.79 7.80
N LEU A 174 -7.09 -21.77 7.63
CA LEU A 174 -8.49 -21.87 8.03
C LEU A 174 -9.02 -23.13 7.35
N ASP A 175 -9.33 -24.12 8.18
CA ASP A 175 -9.87 -25.38 7.67
C ASP A 175 -11.23 -25.07 7.04
N LYS A 176 -11.25 -25.01 5.70
CA LYS A 176 -12.47 -24.78 4.92
C LYS A 176 -13.56 -25.82 5.22
N ARG A 177 -13.20 -26.91 5.91
CA ARG A 177 -14.16 -27.96 6.29
C ARG A 177 -15.13 -27.53 7.40
N SER A 178 -14.70 -26.64 8.34
CA SER A 178 -15.62 -26.21 9.41
C SER A 178 -16.69 -25.22 8.90
N GLY A 179 -16.40 -24.43 7.88
CA GLY A 179 -17.36 -23.50 7.28
C GLY A 179 -18.47 -24.22 6.49
N SER A 180 -18.12 -25.24 5.71
CA SER A 180 -19.12 -25.98 4.92
C SER A 180 -20.05 -26.85 5.78
N ALA A 181 -19.54 -27.43 6.87
CA ALA A 181 -20.36 -28.23 7.78
C ALA A 181 -21.32 -27.34 8.60
N GLY A 182 -20.87 -26.16 9.05
CA GLY A 182 -21.71 -25.19 9.74
C GLY A 182 -22.81 -24.61 8.85
N THR A 183 -22.49 -24.30 7.59
CA THR A 183 -23.49 -23.77 6.63
C THR A 183 -24.51 -24.86 6.23
N ALA A 184 -24.06 -26.10 6.03
CA ALA A 184 -24.96 -27.23 5.74
C ALA A 184 -25.87 -27.55 6.93
N ALA A 185 -25.36 -27.52 8.16
CA ALA A 185 -26.17 -27.71 9.38
C ALA A 185 -27.17 -26.57 9.59
N ALA A 186 -26.78 -25.31 9.32
CA ALA A 186 -27.68 -24.16 9.43
C ALA A 186 -28.80 -24.21 8.35
N LEU A 187 -28.48 -24.63 7.12
CA LEU A 187 -29.45 -24.84 6.05
C LEU A 187 -30.39 -26.00 6.35
N ALA A 188 -29.91 -27.09 6.94
CA ALA A 188 -30.72 -28.21 7.36
C ALA A 188 -31.66 -27.84 8.54
N ALA A 189 -31.19 -26.97 9.46
CA ALA A 189 -32.02 -26.48 10.58
C ALA A 189 -33.06 -25.44 10.17
N SER A 190 -32.89 -24.78 9.01
CA SER A 190 -33.84 -23.80 8.47
C SER A 190 -34.84 -24.41 7.48
N ALA A 191 -34.73 -25.71 7.17
CA ALA A 191 -35.73 -26.41 6.35
C ALA A 191 -37.07 -26.46 7.10
N PRO A 192 -38.19 -26.08 6.48
CA PRO A 192 -39.49 -26.15 7.10
C PRO A 192 -39.85 -27.60 7.44
N ASP A 193 -40.50 -27.77 8.59
CA ASP A 193 -40.88 -29.09 9.09
C ASP A 193 -41.85 -29.75 8.08
N PRO A 194 -41.54 -30.93 7.53
CA PRO A 194 -42.39 -31.57 6.50
C PRO A 194 -43.82 -31.83 6.97
N VAL A 195 -44.05 -31.86 8.29
CA VAL A 195 -45.39 -31.98 8.87
C VAL A 195 -46.21 -30.70 8.68
N VAL A 196 -45.57 -29.52 8.72
CA VAL A 196 -46.23 -28.22 8.51
C VAL A 196 -46.58 -28.00 7.03
N GLU A 197 -45.73 -28.42 6.10
CA GLU A 197 -46.03 -28.36 4.66
C GLU A 197 -47.21 -29.26 4.28
N ALA A 198 -47.25 -30.47 4.80
CA ALA A 198 -48.38 -31.41 4.56
C ALA A 198 -49.71 -30.90 5.16
N GLU A 199 -49.69 -30.11 6.21
CA GLU A 199 -50.87 -29.52 6.83
C GLU A 199 -51.40 -28.29 6.08
N ILE A 200 -50.50 -27.52 5.48
CA ILE A 200 -50.83 -26.38 4.60
C ILE A 200 -51.50 -26.92 3.30
N GLU A 201 -50.91 -27.93 2.68
CA GLU A 201 -51.42 -28.52 1.43
C GLU A 201 -52.80 -29.16 1.62
N ARG A 202 -53.10 -29.71 2.80
CA ARG A 202 -54.46 -30.23 3.14
C ARG A 202 -55.51 -29.13 3.32
N LYS A 203 -55.10 -27.94 3.78
CA LYS A 203 -56.04 -26.82 3.94
C LYS A 203 -56.39 -26.11 2.64
N ASP A 204 -55.50 -26.15 1.66
CA ASP A 204 -55.72 -25.52 0.36
C ASP A 204 -56.57 -26.41 -0.60
N LEU A 205 -56.81 -27.67 -0.22
CA LEU A 205 -57.62 -28.63 -0.97
C LEU A 205 -59.02 -28.86 -0.37
N ALA A 206 -59.44 -28.17 0.67
CA ALA A 206 -60.72 -28.21 1.32
C ALA A 206 -61.52 -26.90 1.14
#